data_a304b83b6de4e15e44f09fe3539b3c2a
#
_entry.id   a304b83b6de4e15e44f09fe3539b3c2a
#
_cell.length_a   1.000
_cell.length_b   1.000
_cell.length_c   1.000
_cell.angle_alpha   90.00
_cell.angle_beta   90.00
_cell.angle_gamma   90.00
#
_symmetry.space_group_name_H-M   'P 1'
#
loop_
_entity.id
_entity.type
_entity.pdbx_description
1 polymer ?
#
loop_
_entity_poly.entity_id
_entity_poly.type
_entity_poly.pdbx_seq_one_letter_code
_entity_poly.pdbx_strand_id
1 'polypeptide(L)'
;PIDANGKPTSSQYRKADFFRTTDALEVATSLSHYLGASGAWSRSLFDTYGPLESPLVYDDHILGFRAVLEGRVALINESLLAYREGIGLSHSKRKGLDQKQNRQQRKKLLRQTLAVFEERQKDARLFGLPSHDPVLRKLCAAITATQTRMAYYNGGAINTLRKRPLGAAHDLIKEAFRDLRKR
;
A
#
# COMPACT_ATOMS: atom_id res chain seq x y z
N PRO A 1 -14.05 -10.07 -14.26
CA PRO A 1 -13.94 -11.10 -13.21
C PRO A 1 -14.76 -12.35 -13.55
N ILE A 2 -14.34 -13.48 -13.00
CA ILE A 2 -15.02 -14.76 -13.10
C ILE A 2 -15.26 -15.35 -11.69
N ASP A 3 -16.29 -16.17 -11.54
CA ASP A 3 -16.57 -16.90 -10.30
C ASP A 3 -15.66 -18.13 -10.12
N ALA A 4 -15.91 -18.92 -9.06
CA ALA A 4 -15.16 -20.14 -8.79
C ALA A 4 -15.26 -21.19 -9.92
N ASN A 5 -16.33 -21.18 -10.69
CA ASN A 5 -16.61 -22.10 -11.79
C ASN A 5 -16.13 -21.55 -13.16
N GLY A 6 -15.54 -20.37 -13.19
CA GLY A 6 -15.05 -19.72 -14.42
C GLY A 6 -16.12 -18.95 -15.19
N LYS A 7 -17.32 -18.76 -14.63
CA LYS A 7 -18.36 -17.95 -15.26
C LYS A 7 -18.13 -16.47 -15.04
N PRO A 8 -18.32 -15.61 -16.05
CA PRO A 8 -18.23 -14.16 -15.89
C PRO A 8 -19.17 -13.65 -14.78
N THR A 9 -18.67 -12.76 -13.94
CA THR A 9 -19.47 -12.04 -12.93
C THR A 9 -19.90 -10.68 -13.47
N SER A 10 -20.97 -10.11 -12.94
CA SER A 10 -21.44 -8.76 -13.31
C SER A 10 -20.60 -7.66 -12.68
N SER A 11 -19.65 -7.99 -11.82
CA SER A 11 -18.79 -7.01 -11.17
C SER A 11 -17.72 -6.50 -12.13
N GLN A 12 -17.56 -5.16 -12.22
CA GLN A 12 -16.35 -4.58 -12.79
C GLN A 12 -15.29 -4.51 -11.69
N TYR A 13 -14.15 -5.18 -11.89
CA TYR A 13 -13.12 -5.25 -10.87
C TYR A 13 -12.57 -3.87 -10.51
N ARG A 14 -12.32 -3.00 -11.51
CA ARG A 14 -11.89 -1.60 -11.31
C ARG A 14 -12.19 -0.74 -12.53
N LYS A 15 -12.34 0.57 -12.33
CA LYS A 15 -12.46 1.53 -13.42
C LYS A 15 -11.11 1.72 -14.13
N ALA A 16 -11.14 1.87 -15.45
CA ALA A 16 -9.93 2.03 -16.25
C ALA A 16 -9.06 3.21 -15.81
N ASP A 17 -9.66 4.31 -15.35
CA ASP A 17 -8.95 5.51 -14.90
C ASP A 17 -8.05 5.26 -13.69
N PHE A 18 -8.37 4.25 -12.88
CA PHE A 18 -7.57 3.84 -11.74
C PHE A 18 -6.14 3.41 -12.11
N PHE A 19 -5.95 2.83 -13.29
CA PHE A 19 -4.66 2.32 -13.79
C PHE A 19 -3.91 3.32 -14.67
N ARG A 20 -4.51 4.47 -14.97
CA ARG A 20 -3.95 5.46 -15.90
C ARG A 20 -3.06 6.50 -15.24
N THR A 21 -3.03 6.58 -13.92
CA THR A 21 -2.20 7.60 -13.28
C THR A 21 -0.72 7.31 -13.48
N THR A 22 -0.02 8.33 -13.93
CA THR A 22 1.44 8.40 -14.03
C THR A 22 2.01 9.45 -13.07
N ASP A 23 1.19 9.99 -12.18
CA ASP A 23 1.61 10.95 -11.17
C ASP A 23 2.24 10.24 -9.98
N ALA A 24 3.57 10.38 -9.85
CA ALA A 24 4.33 9.81 -8.76
C ALA A 24 3.87 10.33 -7.39
N LEU A 25 3.42 11.57 -7.30
CA LEU A 25 2.90 12.14 -6.05
C LEU A 25 1.58 11.47 -5.63
N GLU A 26 0.70 11.17 -6.58
CA GLU A 26 -0.54 10.45 -6.32
C GLU A 26 -0.25 9.01 -5.86
N VAL A 27 0.62 8.30 -6.58
CA VAL A 27 0.97 6.90 -6.30
C VAL A 27 1.78 6.73 -5.02
N ALA A 28 2.57 7.73 -4.61
CA ALA A 28 3.53 7.63 -3.50
C ALA A 28 2.98 6.95 -2.25
N THR A 29 1.77 7.25 -1.85
CA THR A 29 1.13 6.69 -0.64
C THR A 29 -0.10 5.83 -0.92
N SER A 30 -0.45 5.59 -2.18
CA SER A 30 -1.55 4.71 -2.55
C SER A 30 -1.14 3.23 -2.41
N LEU A 31 -2.06 2.42 -1.88
CA LEU A 31 -1.92 0.97 -1.80
C LEU A 31 -2.93 0.26 -2.71
N SER A 32 -3.39 0.92 -3.76
CA SER A 32 -4.49 0.43 -4.57
C SER A 32 -4.40 0.76 -6.06
N HIS A 33 -3.30 1.36 -6.53
CA HIS A 33 -3.20 1.80 -7.93
C HIS A 33 -2.93 0.66 -8.92
N TYR A 34 -2.19 -0.36 -8.53
CA TYR A 34 -1.83 -1.48 -9.40
C TYR A 34 -2.28 -2.81 -8.80
N LEU A 35 -2.56 -3.75 -9.69
CA LEU A 35 -2.93 -5.12 -9.35
C LEU A 35 -1.90 -6.06 -9.95
N GLY A 36 -1.13 -6.77 -9.12
CA GLY A 36 -0.04 -7.63 -9.53
C GLY A 36 -0.45 -8.67 -10.58
N ALA A 37 -1.66 -9.24 -10.42
CA ALA A 37 -2.19 -10.23 -11.36
C ALA A 37 -2.40 -9.69 -12.80
N SER A 38 -2.48 -8.37 -12.98
CA SER A 38 -2.67 -7.72 -14.30
C SER A 38 -1.46 -6.92 -14.77
N GLY A 39 -0.35 -6.94 -13.98
CA GLY A 39 0.86 -6.22 -14.31
C GLY A 39 1.88 -7.06 -15.06
N ALA A 40 2.54 -6.48 -16.05
CA ALA A 40 3.77 -6.99 -16.64
C ALA A 40 4.89 -5.96 -16.40
N TRP A 41 6.06 -6.42 -15.96
CA TRP A 41 7.12 -5.56 -15.49
C TRP A 41 8.38 -5.74 -16.32
N SER A 42 9.01 -4.64 -16.71
CA SER A 42 10.32 -4.68 -17.37
C SER A 42 11.39 -5.16 -16.39
N ARG A 43 12.30 -6.00 -16.86
CA ARG A 43 13.48 -6.41 -16.09
C ARG A 43 14.34 -5.22 -15.68
N SER A 44 14.38 -4.17 -16.48
CA SER A 44 15.13 -2.94 -16.16
C SER A 44 14.75 -2.32 -14.82
N LEU A 45 13.51 -2.49 -14.33
CA LEU A 45 13.12 -2.03 -12.99
C LEU A 45 13.89 -2.74 -11.88
N PHE A 46 14.26 -4.01 -12.07
CA PHE A 46 15.08 -4.75 -11.10
C PHE A 46 16.57 -4.41 -11.26
N ASP A 47 17.00 -4.17 -12.48
CA ASP A 47 18.40 -3.78 -12.75
C ASP A 47 18.71 -2.39 -12.18
N THR A 48 17.73 -1.46 -12.21
CA THR A 48 17.86 -0.10 -11.68
C THR A 48 17.74 -0.03 -10.16
N TYR A 49 16.71 -0.67 -9.59
CA TYR A 49 16.35 -0.50 -8.17
C TYR A 49 16.77 -1.69 -7.29
N GLY A 50 17.21 -2.78 -7.91
CA GLY A 50 17.51 -4.03 -7.22
C GLY A 50 16.27 -4.85 -6.83
N PRO A 51 16.49 -5.98 -6.14
CA PRO A 51 15.42 -6.85 -5.68
C PRO A 51 14.55 -6.18 -4.62
N LEU A 52 13.35 -6.72 -4.38
CA LEU A 52 12.50 -6.33 -3.26
C LEU A 52 13.09 -6.91 -1.97
N GLU A 53 13.54 -6.06 -1.06
CA GLU A 53 14.26 -6.49 0.15
C GLU A 53 13.36 -6.99 1.26
N SER A 54 12.15 -6.45 1.37
CA SER A 54 11.23 -6.82 2.45
C SER A 54 10.23 -7.89 2.01
N PRO A 55 10.13 -9.02 2.71
CA PRO A 55 9.09 -10.03 2.46
C PRO A 55 7.68 -9.55 2.85
N LEU A 56 7.57 -8.37 3.44
CA LEU A 56 6.30 -7.76 3.84
C LEU A 56 5.65 -6.93 2.73
N VAL A 57 6.41 -6.55 1.70
CA VAL A 57 5.86 -5.74 0.61
C VAL A 57 5.11 -6.60 -0.40
N TYR A 58 4.06 -6.02 -0.97
CA TYR A 58 3.45 -6.55 -2.18
C TYR A 58 4.19 -6.00 -3.38
N ASP A 59 4.61 -6.87 -4.29
CA ASP A 59 5.39 -6.57 -5.48
C ASP A 59 4.73 -5.51 -6.37
N ASP A 60 3.43 -5.62 -6.59
CA ASP A 60 2.65 -4.67 -7.39
C ASP A 60 2.70 -3.23 -6.84
N HIS A 61 2.73 -3.07 -5.52
CA HIS A 61 2.83 -1.75 -4.90
C HIS A 61 4.19 -1.08 -5.13
N ILE A 62 5.26 -1.86 -5.23
CA ILE A 62 6.60 -1.34 -5.45
C ILE A 62 6.91 -1.20 -6.93
N LEU A 63 6.68 -2.24 -7.73
CA LEU A 63 7.00 -2.23 -9.16
C LEU A 63 6.18 -1.18 -9.92
N GLY A 64 4.90 -1.01 -9.55
CA GLY A 64 4.07 0.06 -10.09
C GLY A 64 4.62 1.46 -9.77
N PHE A 65 5.10 1.68 -8.55
CA PHE A 65 5.71 2.96 -8.18
C PHE A 65 7.03 3.22 -8.92
N ARG A 66 7.90 2.21 -9.06
CA ARG A 66 9.14 2.29 -9.84
C ARG A 66 8.86 2.66 -11.30
N ALA A 67 7.86 2.01 -11.91
CA ALA A 67 7.46 2.29 -13.29
C ALA A 67 6.95 3.74 -13.47
N VAL A 68 6.21 4.27 -12.48
CA VAL A 68 5.74 5.66 -12.47
C VAL A 68 6.91 6.65 -12.30
N LEU A 69 7.88 6.37 -11.43
CA LEU A 69 9.07 7.21 -11.29
C LEU A 69 9.82 7.35 -12.63
N GLU A 70 9.90 6.28 -13.40
CA GLU A 70 10.55 6.29 -14.73
C GLU A 70 9.66 6.83 -15.85
N GLY A 71 8.40 7.18 -15.58
CA GLY A 71 7.45 7.59 -16.62
C GLY A 71 7.09 6.46 -17.61
N ARG A 72 7.24 5.21 -17.22
CA ARG A 72 7.12 4.01 -18.07
C ARG A 72 5.92 3.16 -17.73
N VAL A 73 4.75 3.77 -17.65
CA VAL A 73 3.48 3.07 -17.42
C VAL A 73 2.66 3.09 -18.71
N ALA A 74 2.23 1.92 -19.16
CA ALA A 74 1.29 1.79 -20.28
C ALA A 74 0.09 0.97 -19.87
N LEU A 75 -1.11 1.42 -20.22
CA LEU A 75 -2.36 0.69 -20.04
C LEU A 75 -2.76 0.03 -21.35
N ILE A 76 -2.92 -1.29 -21.33
CA ILE A 76 -3.59 -2.03 -22.39
C ILE A 76 -5.08 -2.04 -22.07
N ASN A 77 -5.89 -1.30 -22.85
CA ASN A 77 -7.32 -1.16 -22.58
C ASN A 77 -8.12 -2.31 -23.21
N GLU A 78 -7.65 -3.53 -22.98
CA GLU A 78 -8.28 -4.76 -23.44
C GLU A 78 -8.40 -5.74 -22.27
N SER A 79 -9.41 -6.60 -22.31
CA SER A 79 -9.64 -7.62 -21.26
C SER A 79 -8.77 -8.86 -21.55
N LEU A 80 -7.53 -8.83 -21.09
CA LEU A 80 -6.54 -9.89 -21.32
C LEU A 80 -6.48 -10.95 -20.23
N LEU A 81 -7.15 -10.72 -19.09
CA LEU A 81 -7.06 -11.58 -17.91
C LEU A 81 -8.44 -11.90 -17.33
N ALA A 82 -8.71 -13.18 -17.10
CA ALA A 82 -9.87 -13.64 -16.34
C ALA A 82 -9.50 -13.72 -14.85
N TYR A 83 -9.85 -12.69 -14.05
CA TYR A 83 -9.56 -12.65 -12.63
C TYR A 83 -10.64 -13.39 -11.82
N ARG A 84 -10.25 -14.45 -11.10
CA ARG A 84 -11.15 -15.26 -10.28
C ARG A 84 -11.37 -14.61 -8.91
N GLU A 85 -12.61 -14.21 -8.65
CA GLU A 85 -12.99 -13.60 -7.37
C GLU A 85 -13.22 -14.64 -6.27
N GLY A 86 -13.03 -14.22 -5.02
CA GLY A 86 -13.34 -15.02 -3.84
C GLY A 86 -12.33 -16.11 -3.51
N ILE A 87 -11.33 -16.36 -4.35
CA ILE A 87 -10.27 -17.36 -4.15
C ILE A 87 -8.92 -16.65 -4.30
N GLY A 88 -8.10 -16.68 -3.27
CA GLY A 88 -6.77 -16.09 -3.32
C GLY A 88 -6.29 -15.60 -1.96
N LEU A 89 -5.01 -15.30 -1.86
CA LEU A 89 -4.34 -14.86 -0.62
C LEU A 89 -4.90 -13.54 -0.07
N SER A 90 -5.43 -12.67 -0.93
CA SER A 90 -6.02 -11.38 -0.54
C SER A 90 -7.45 -11.50 0.01
N HIS A 91 -8.13 -12.62 -0.23
CA HIS A 91 -9.51 -12.87 0.22
C HIS A 91 -9.62 -13.57 1.58
N SER A 92 -8.59 -13.44 2.43
CA SER A 92 -8.67 -13.95 3.80
C SER A 92 -9.94 -13.43 4.48
N LYS A 93 -10.77 -14.36 4.99
CA LYS A 93 -12.06 -14.07 5.65
C LYS A 93 -11.85 -13.07 6.78
N ARG A 94 -12.27 -11.82 6.57
CA ARG A 94 -12.24 -10.76 7.59
C ARG A 94 -13.53 -10.70 8.42
N LYS A 95 -14.51 -11.56 8.12
CA LYS A 95 -15.79 -11.61 8.83
C LYS A 95 -15.67 -12.49 10.07
N GLY A 96 -16.21 -12.04 11.18
CA GLY A 96 -16.30 -12.84 12.42
C GLY A 96 -15.04 -12.86 13.28
N LEU A 97 -14.10 -11.94 13.08
CA LEU A 97 -12.91 -11.85 13.91
C LEU A 97 -13.23 -11.20 15.26
N ASP A 98 -12.68 -11.75 16.34
CA ASP A 98 -12.70 -11.11 17.65
C ASP A 98 -11.81 -9.86 17.71
N GLN A 99 -11.89 -9.09 18.79
CA GLN A 99 -11.14 -7.86 18.97
C GLN A 99 -9.62 -8.10 18.93
N LYS A 100 -9.13 -9.17 19.55
CA LYS A 100 -7.70 -9.52 19.58
C LYS A 100 -7.18 -9.83 18.17
N GLN A 101 -7.93 -10.62 17.42
CA GLN A 101 -7.63 -10.96 16.03
C GLN A 101 -7.66 -9.72 15.13
N ASN A 102 -8.65 -8.84 15.29
CA ASN A 102 -8.74 -7.56 14.57
C ASN A 102 -7.51 -6.68 14.84
N ARG A 103 -7.07 -6.59 16.11
CA ARG A 103 -5.85 -5.83 16.48
C ARG A 103 -4.60 -6.44 15.88
N GLN A 104 -4.46 -7.75 15.90
CA GLN A 104 -3.31 -8.45 15.27
C GLN A 104 -3.28 -8.21 13.76
N GLN A 105 -4.42 -8.33 13.08
CA GLN A 105 -4.51 -8.02 11.64
C GLN A 105 -4.16 -6.56 11.35
N ARG A 106 -4.63 -5.63 12.19
CA ARG A 106 -4.30 -4.21 12.02
C ARG A 106 -2.81 -3.96 12.18
N LYS A 107 -2.16 -4.57 13.18
CA LYS A 107 -0.69 -4.52 13.34
C LYS A 107 0.03 -5.05 12.11
N LYS A 108 -0.40 -6.20 11.58
CA LYS A 108 0.18 -6.77 10.36
C LYS A 108 0.06 -5.81 9.17
N LEU A 109 -1.14 -5.25 8.95
CA LEU A 109 -1.39 -4.31 7.86
C LEU A 109 -0.52 -3.05 7.99
N LEU A 110 -0.38 -2.49 9.20
CA LEU A 110 0.47 -1.32 9.43
C LEU A 110 1.95 -1.61 9.15
N ARG A 111 2.45 -2.79 9.53
CA ARG A 111 3.83 -3.22 9.21
C ARG A 111 4.04 -3.33 7.71
N GLN A 112 3.10 -3.94 6.98
CA GLN A 112 3.15 -4.04 5.52
C GLN A 112 3.10 -2.66 4.86
N THR A 113 2.20 -1.79 5.31
CA THR A 113 2.10 -0.40 4.83
C THR A 113 3.41 0.36 5.04
N LEU A 114 4.01 0.22 6.22
CA LEU A 114 5.28 0.88 6.55
C LEU A 114 6.39 0.39 5.62
N ALA A 115 6.54 -0.92 5.46
CA ALA A 115 7.55 -1.51 4.58
C ALA A 115 7.41 -1.02 3.12
N VAL A 116 6.16 -0.91 2.61
CA VAL A 116 5.91 -0.36 1.27
C VAL A 116 6.37 1.10 1.17
N PHE A 117 6.08 1.94 2.16
CA PHE A 117 6.47 3.35 2.12
C PHE A 117 7.98 3.55 2.27
N GLU A 118 8.64 2.74 3.12
CA GLU A 118 10.09 2.76 3.28
C GLU A 118 10.81 2.31 1.99
N GLU A 119 10.33 1.26 1.33
CA GLU A 119 10.89 0.80 0.06
C GLU A 119 10.69 1.86 -1.04
N ARG A 120 9.49 2.45 -1.17
CA ARG A 120 9.24 3.54 -2.12
C ARG A 120 10.10 4.77 -1.83
N GLN A 121 10.35 5.08 -0.57
CA GLN A 121 11.23 6.20 -0.21
C GLN A 121 12.67 5.92 -0.63
N LYS A 122 13.15 4.68 -0.46
CA LYS A 122 14.45 4.23 -0.94
C LYS A 122 14.54 4.35 -2.46
N ASP A 123 13.54 3.81 -3.18
CA ASP A 123 13.49 3.87 -4.65
C ASP A 123 13.46 5.31 -5.18
N ALA A 124 12.68 6.19 -4.56
CA ALA A 124 12.62 7.61 -4.93
C ALA A 124 13.97 8.32 -4.76
N ARG A 125 14.74 7.96 -3.73
CA ARG A 125 16.13 8.47 -3.54
C ARG A 125 17.09 7.88 -4.56
N LEU A 126 17.00 6.60 -4.87
CA LEU A 126 17.80 5.94 -5.91
C LEU A 126 17.52 6.54 -7.29
N PHE A 127 16.29 6.90 -7.57
CA PHE A 127 15.89 7.62 -8.79
C PHE A 127 16.50 9.04 -8.87
N GLY A 128 16.98 9.59 -7.74
CA GLY A 128 17.62 10.89 -7.68
C GLY A 128 16.70 12.05 -7.29
N LEU A 129 15.52 11.79 -6.73
CA LEU A 129 14.66 12.87 -6.25
C LEU A 129 15.35 13.64 -5.10
N PRO A 130 15.37 14.98 -5.14
CA PRO A 130 15.96 15.77 -4.08
C PRO A 130 15.14 15.67 -2.78
N SER A 131 15.78 15.87 -1.63
CA SER A 131 15.14 15.70 -0.31
C SER A 131 13.90 16.58 -0.09
N HIS A 132 13.81 17.71 -0.79
CA HIS A 132 12.68 18.63 -0.75
C HIS A 132 11.56 18.28 -1.75
N ASP A 133 11.72 17.23 -2.55
CA ASP A 133 10.70 16.79 -3.51
C ASP A 133 9.37 16.46 -2.82
N PRO A 134 8.23 16.87 -3.39
CA PRO A 134 6.91 16.60 -2.85
C PRO A 134 6.63 15.10 -2.61
N VAL A 135 7.12 14.21 -3.47
CA VAL A 135 6.99 12.74 -3.34
C VAL A 135 7.69 12.27 -2.07
N LEU A 136 8.96 12.66 -1.87
CA LEU A 136 9.73 12.29 -0.69
C LEU A 136 9.12 12.87 0.59
N ARG A 137 8.66 14.12 0.57
CA ARG A 137 7.98 14.74 1.72
C ARG A 137 6.69 13.98 2.08
N LYS A 138 5.90 13.62 1.08
CA LYS A 138 4.66 12.85 1.28
C LYS A 138 4.94 11.45 1.86
N LEU A 139 5.97 10.77 1.36
CA LEU A 139 6.41 9.48 1.90
C LEU A 139 6.92 9.59 3.33
N CYS A 140 7.75 10.59 3.65
CA CYS A 140 8.21 10.85 5.02
C CYS A 140 7.04 11.07 5.99
N ALA A 141 6.06 11.87 5.60
CA ALA A 141 4.86 12.11 6.41
C ALA A 141 4.05 10.83 6.63
N ALA A 142 3.86 10.01 5.57
CA ALA A 142 3.14 8.75 5.63
C ALA A 142 3.85 7.69 6.50
N ILE A 143 5.18 7.60 6.41
CA ILE A 143 6.01 6.75 7.27
C ILE A 143 5.82 7.15 8.73
N THR A 144 5.99 8.44 9.04
CA THR A 144 5.82 8.97 10.40
C THR A 144 4.42 8.70 10.96
N ALA A 145 3.37 8.96 10.18
CA ALA A 145 1.99 8.69 10.56
C ALA A 145 1.75 7.18 10.82
N THR A 146 2.32 6.32 9.97
CA THR A 146 2.18 4.86 10.13
C THR A 146 2.91 4.35 11.38
N GLN A 147 4.12 4.84 11.65
CA GLN A 147 4.87 4.53 12.87
C GLN A 147 4.11 4.99 14.13
N THR A 148 3.50 6.17 14.09
CA THR A 148 2.65 6.68 15.18
C THR A 148 1.47 5.77 15.45
N ARG A 149 0.77 5.31 14.39
CA ARG A 149 -0.35 4.35 14.51
C ARG A 149 0.11 2.99 15.06
N MET A 150 1.29 2.52 14.67
CA MET A 150 1.87 1.30 15.24
C MET A 150 2.17 1.44 16.72
N ALA A 151 2.65 2.60 17.17
CA ALA A 151 2.93 2.87 18.57
C ALA A 151 1.68 2.73 19.46
N TYR A 152 0.50 3.12 18.97
CA TYR A 152 -0.78 2.90 19.66
C TYR A 152 -0.98 1.42 20.04
N TYR A 153 -0.73 0.51 19.09
CA TYR A 153 -0.91 -0.93 19.31
C TYR A 153 0.21 -1.58 20.14
N ASN A 154 1.35 -0.93 20.27
CA ASN A 154 2.51 -1.44 20.99
C ASN A 154 2.67 -0.81 22.41
N GLY A 155 1.69 -0.04 22.87
CA GLY A 155 1.75 0.62 24.19
C GLY A 155 2.64 1.87 24.25
N GLY A 156 3.21 2.29 23.11
CA GLY A 156 4.12 3.44 23.03
C GLY A 156 3.45 4.79 22.75
N ALA A 157 2.11 4.87 22.78
CA ALA A 157 1.35 6.06 22.42
C ALA A 157 1.74 7.31 23.25
N ILE A 158 1.93 7.16 24.55
CA ILE A 158 2.30 8.26 25.46
C ILE A 158 3.69 8.83 25.09
N ASN A 159 4.67 7.96 24.81
CA ASN A 159 6.01 8.39 24.42
C ASN A 159 6.00 9.08 23.05
N THR A 160 5.15 8.63 22.15
CA THR A 160 4.98 9.25 20.81
C THR A 160 4.35 10.63 20.92
N LEU A 161 3.33 10.80 21.78
CA LEU A 161 2.70 12.10 22.07
C LEU A 161 3.68 13.09 22.69
N ARG A 162 4.55 12.65 23.60
CA ARG A 162 5.60 13.50 24.20
C ARG A 162 6.58 14.04 23.16
N LYS A 163 6.93 13.24 22.14
CA LYS A 163 7.90 13.62 21.11
C LYS A 163 7.29 14.47 19.99
N ARG A 164 6.00 14.28 19.66
CA ARG A 164 5.31 14.93 18.54
C ARG A 164 3.84 15.18 18.87
N PRO A 165 3.51 16.17 19.72
CA PRO A 165 2.17 16.28 20.31
C PRO A 165 1.05 16.52 19.29
N LEU A 166 1.23 17.43 18.33
CA LEU A 166 0.14 17.83 17.43
C LEU A 166 -0.14 16.81 16.31
N GLY A 167 0.88 16.36 15.60
CA GLY A 167 0.69 15.39 14.51
C GLY A 167 0.33 13.99 14.98
N ALA A 168 0.93 13.56 16.10
CA ALA A 168 0.66 12.24 16.66
C ALA A 168 -0.75 12.10 17.24
N ALA A 169 -1.30 13.15 17.86
CA ALA A 169 -2.63 13.12 18.46
C ALA A 169 -3.72 12.73 17.46
N HIS A 170 -3.72 13.33 16.27
CA HIS A 170 -4.70 13.03 15.23
C HIS A 170 -4.64 11.57 14.75
N ASP A 171 -3.44 11.03 14.53
CA ASP A 171 -3.28 9.64 14.07
C ASP A 171 -3.66 8.64 15.16
N LEU A 172 -3.33 8.93 16.43
CA LEU A 172 -3.70 8.10 17.57
C LEU A 172 -5.21 8.11 17.82
N ILE A 173 -5.85 9.26 17.71
CA ILE A 173 -7.31 9.39 17.81
C ILE A 173 -8.00 8.58 16.73
N LYS A 174 -7.55 8.66 15.47
CA LYS A 174 -8.09 7.84 14.38
C LYS A 174 -8.00 6.34 14.66
N GLU A 175 -6.87 5.86 15.17
CA GLU A 175 -6.73 4.43 15.48
C GLU A 175 -7.58 4.02 16.68
N ALA A 176 -7.71 4.87 17.73
CA ALA A 176 -8.58 4.61 18.86
C ALA A 176 -10.05 4.49 18.43
N PHE A 177 -10.55 5.42 17.61
CA PHE A 177 -11.90 5.34 17.08
C PHE A 177 -12.12 4.10 16.21
N ARG A 178 -11.13 3.70 15.42
CA ARG A 178 -11.22 2.47 14.62
C ARG A 178 -11.29 1.22 15.48
N ASP A 179 -10.53 1.18 16.57
CA ASP A 179 -10.51 0.06 17.52
C ASP A 179 -11.87 -0.05 18.28
N LEU A 180 -12.48 1.10 18.60
CA LEU A 180 -13.80 1.17 19.26
C LEU A 180 -14.95 0.75 18.34
N ARG A 181 -14.94 1.11 17.05
CA ARG A 181 -16.00 0.74 16.09
C ARG A 181 -16.07 -0.75 15.78
N LYS A 182 -15.12 -1.52 16.21
CA LYS A 182 -15.04 -2.98 16.01
C LYS A 182 -15.31 -3.76 17.31
N ARG A 183 -15.78 -3.07 18.34
CA ARG A 183 -16.37 -3.66 19.54
C ARG A 183 -17.85 -3.95 19.30
#